data_7763e322394bd32e9f42d72e1133e917
#
_entry.id   7763e322394bd32e9f42d72e1133e917
#
_cell.length_a   1.000
_cell.length_b   1.000
_cell.length_c   1.000
_cell.angle_alpha   90.00
_cell.angle_beta   90.00
_cell.angle_gamma   90.00
#
_symmetry.space_group_name_H-M   'P 1'
#
loop_
_entity.id
_entity.type
_entity.pdbx_description
1 polymer ?
#
loop_
_entity_poly.entity_id
_entity_poly.type
_entity_poly.pdbx_seq_one_letter_code
_entity_poly.pdbx_strand_id
1 'polypeptide(L)'
;MAYVIGGIFEANGNNVKYVPADSQAVYESIRIGDVTISHEVWESAFGKSFTTALDKGGILDWGDHEARTLEDMGYPDWVAAKCPGLPDWTALKNPDCAKAFVTPDSGGKGRMLEGPQTWHGDLIPQRIDALGLGDLWVVKFAGSADALWAELAAAK
;
A
#
# COMPACT_ATOMS: atom_id res chain seq x y z
N MET A 1 8.71 4.89 9.62
CA MET A 1 10.08 4.34 9.81
C MET A 1 11.18 5.36 9.47
N ALA A 2 11.15 6.09 8.33
CA ALA A 2 12.20 7.05 7.93
C ALA A 2 12.62 8.03 9.04
N TYR A 3 11.67 8.62 9.75
CA TYR A 3 11.97 9.54 10.85
C TYR A 3 12.66 8.88 12.06
N VAL A 4 12.40 7.59 12.31
CA VAL A 4 13.07 6.86 13.40
C VAL A 4 14.53 6.63 13.04
N ILE A 5 14.79 6.12 11.85
CA ILE A 5 16.15 5.86 11.37
C ILE A 5 16.91 7.17 11.17
N GLY A 6 16.27 8.19 10.57
CA GLY A 6 16.88 9.51 10.42
C GLY A 6 17.26 10.13 11.75
N GLY A 7 16.39 10.05 12.77
CA GLY A 7 16.71 10.53 14.11
C GLY A 7 17.91 9.82 14.76
N ILE A 8 18.11 8.52 14.47
CA ILE A 8 19.30 7.79 14.91
C ILE A 8 20.55 8.34 14.22
N PHE A 9 20.49 8.61 12.91
CA PHE A 9 21.61 9.21 12.19
C PHE A 9 21.92 10.63 12.69
N GLU A 10 20.90 11.45 12.95
CA GLU A 10 21.06 12.80 13.52
C GLU A 10 21.74 12.75 14.89
N ALA A 11 21.30 11.82 15.76
CA ALA A 11 21.88 11.62 17.07
C ALA A 11 23.38 11.20 17.03
N ASN A 12 23.80 10.61 15.90
CA ASN A 12 25.20 10.27 15.63
C ASN A 12 25.95 11.36 14.84
N GLY A 13 25.40 12.57 14.75
CA GLY A 13 26.06 13.73 14.15
C GLY A 13 25.96 13.84 12.64
N ASN A 14 25.09 13.04 11.99
CA ASN A 14 24.86 13.13 10.56
C ASN A 14 23.82 14.21 10.23
N ASN A 15 23.98 14.86 9.09
CA ASN A 15 22.98 15.78 8.56
C ASN A 15 21.97 14.99 7.72
N VAL A 16 20.73 14.91 8.18
CA VAL A 16 19.68 14.12 7.54
C VAL A 16 18.70 15.03 6.79
N LYS A 17 18.38 14.65 5.56
CA LYS A 17 17.33 15.27 4.76
C LYS A 17 16.33 14.20 4.37
N TYR A 18 15.06 14.42 4.69
CA TYR A 18 13.97 13.53 4.29
C TYR A 18 13.48 13.89 2.90
N VAL A 19 13.47 12.92 2.00
CA VAL A 19 13.03 13.08 0.61
C VAL A 19 11.78 12.23 0.41
N PRO A 20 10.60 12.83 0.18
CA PRO A 20 9.42 12.08 -0.19
C PRO A 20 9.60 11.47 -1.57
N ALA A 21 9.37 10.17 -1.69
CA ALA A 21 9.44 9.43 -2.93
C ALA A 21 8.41 8.30 -2.93
N ASP A 22 7.91 7.95 -4.11
CA ASP A 22 7.12 6.73 -4.30
C ASP A 22 8.00 5.50 -4.10
N SER A 23 7.42 4.42 -3.58
CA SER A 23 8.14 3.20 -3.20
C SER A 23 8.94 2.57 -4.33
N GLN A 24 8.53 2.69 -5.58
CA GLN A 24 9.30 2.19 -6.72
C GLN A 24 10.33 3.21 -7.24
N ALA A 25 9.97 4.49 -7.24
CA ALA A 25 10.86 5.56 -7.70
C ALA A 25 12.08 5.74 -6.81
N VAL A 26 11.99 5.39 -5.52
CA VAL A 26 13.10 5.50 -4.58
C VAL A 26 14.33 4.67 -5.00
N TYR A 27 14.12 3.51 -5.61
CA TYR A 27 15.25 2.66 -6.04
C TYR A 27 16.09 3.34 -7.13
N GLU A 28 15.43 3.97 -8.10
CA GLU A 28 16.15 4.71 -9.12
C GLU A 28 16.82 5.97 -8.54
N SER A 29 16.15 6.65 -7.62
CA SER A 29 16.73 7.82 -6.93
C SER A 29 17.99 7.48 -6.13
N ILE A 30 18.03 6.29 -5.51
CA ILE A 30 19.26 5.80 -4.85
C ILE A 30 20.33 5.50 -5.89
N ARG A 31 19.97 4.82 -6.98
CA ARG A 31 20.89 4.42 -8.04
C ARG A 31 21.61 5.60 -8.67
N ILE A 32 20.94 6.73 -8.84
CA ILE A 32 21.52 7.96 -9.43
C ILE A 32 22.11 8.92 -8.37
N GLY A 33 21.98 8.60 -7.08
CA GLY A 33 22.59 9.37 -5.98
C GLY A 33 21.75 10.52 -5.45
N ASP A 34 20.49 10.69 -5.87
CA ASP A 34 19.57 11.72 -5.36
C ASP A 34 19.10 11.39 -3.92
N VAL A 35 19.02 10.11 -3.60
CA VAL A 35 18.72 9.58 -2.27
C VAL A 35 19.85 8.67 -1.84
N THR A 36 20.29 8.80 -0.59
CA THR A 36 21.42 8.01 -0.07
C THR A 36 20.98 6.64 0.44
N ILE A 37 19.82 6.54 1.06
CA ILE A 37 19.35 5.32 1.73
C ILE A 37 17.83 5.24 1.72
N SER A 38 17.29 4.03 1.49
CA SER A 38 15.95 3.64 1.86
C SER A 38 16.03 2.56 2.94
N HIS A 39 15.19 2.68 3.95
CA HIS A 39 15.26 1.84 5.13
C HIS A 39 14.24 0.71 5.12
N GLU A 40 13.40 0.63 4.07
CA GLU A 40 12.42 -0.44 3.98
C GLU A 40 12.12 -0.80 2.52
N VAL A 41 12.12 -2.09 2.25
CA VAL A 41 11.68 -2.70 1.00
C VAL A 41 10.63 -3.75 1.34
N TRP A 42 9.43 -3.59 0.81
CA TRP A 42 8.34 -4.55 0.94
C TRP A 42 8.42 -5.55 -0.20
N GLU A 43 9.12 -6.65 0.01
CA GLU A 43 9.43 -7.61 -1.06
C GLU A 43 8.19 -8.24 -1.68
N SER A 44 7.11 -8.43 -0.90
CA SER A 44 5.84 -8.94 -1.40
C SER A 44 5.20 -8.06 -2.47
N ALA A 45 5.39 -6.73 -2.36
CA ALA A 45 4.86 -5.74 -3.29
C ALA A 45 5.90 -5.28 -4.32
N PHE A 46 7.12 -5.01 -3.90
CA PHE A 46 8.14 -4.31 -4.70
C PHE A 46 9.39 -5.14 -5.02
N GLY A 47 9.45 -6.41 -4.60
CA GLY A 47 10.64 -7.25 -4.73
C GLY A 47 11.18 -7.31 -6.15
N LYS A 48 10.31 -7.38 -7.16
CA LYS A 48 10.74 -7.37 -8.58
C LYS A 48 11.38 -6.05 -8.99
N SER A 49 10.84 -4.92 -8.55
CA SER A 49 11.41 -3.59 -8.84
C SER A 49 12.74 -3.40 -8.14
N PHE A 50 12.84 -3.88 -6.90
CA PHE A 50 14.07 -3.85 -6.12
C PHE A 50 15.18 -4.71 -6.74
N THR A 51 14.89 -5.98 -7.07
CA THR A 51 15.89 -6.85 -7.71
C THR A 51 16.33 -6.32 -9.06
N THR A 52 15.40 -5.76 -9.86
CA THR A 52 15.74 -5.11 -11.12
C THR A 52 16.68 -3.92 -10.93
N ALA A 53 16.51 -3.16 -9.85
CA ALA A 53 17.38 -2.03 -9.53
C ALA A 53 18.78 -2.51 -9.07
N LEU A 54 18.83 -3.58 -8.28
CA LEU A 54 20.10 -4.23 -7.90
C LEU A 54 20.88 -4.73 -9.12
N ASP A 55 20.20 -5.40 -10.05
CA ASP A 55 20.80 -5.93 -11.29
C ASP A 55 21.40 -4.82 -12.18
N LYS A 56 20.82 -3.63 -12.16
CA LYS A 56 21.36 -2.45 -12.85
C LYS A 56 22.60 -1.87 -12.20
N GLY A 57 22.89 -2.23 -10.96
CA GLY A 57 23.98 -1.71 -10.16
C GLY A 57 23.74 -0.31 -9.59
N GLY A 58 24.63 0.13 -8.71
CA GLY A 58 24.56 1.43 -8.04
C GLY A 58 23.72 1.43 -6.75
N ILE A 59 23.20 0.28 -6.34
CA ILE A 59 22.52 0.06 -5.06
C ILE A 59 23.21 -1.08 -4.32
N LEU A 60 23.31 -0.97 -3.02
CA LEU A 60 23.73 -2.04 -2.13
C LEU A 60 22.54 -2.48 -1.28
N ASP A 61 22.29 -3.78 -1.26
CA ASP A 61 21.39 -4.38 -0.30
C ASP A 61 22.15 -4.62 1.02
N TRP A 62 21.68 -4.02 2.10
CA TRP A 62 22.26 -4.18 3.43
C TRP A 62 21.62 -5.31 4.24
N GLY A 63 20.73 -6.05 3.61
CA GLY A 63 20.09 -7.20 4.21
C GLY A 63 18.78 -6.90 4.92
N ASP A 64 18.25 -7.95 5.50
CA ASP A 64 16.96 -7.95 6.19
C ASP A 64 17.08 -7.28 7.58
N HIS A 65 16.15 -6.39 7.91
CA HIS A 65 16.03 -5.86 9.27
C HIS A 65 15.19 -6.74 10.21
N GLU A 66 14.88 -7.97 9.78
CA GLU A 66 14.17 -9.01 10.55
C GLU A 66 12.76 -8.61 11.08
N ALA A 67 12.24 -7.46 10.71
CA ALA A 67 10.88 -7.08 11.08
C ALA A 67 9.88 -7.92 10.26
N ARG A 68 9.04 -8.63 10.96
CA ARG A 68 7.93 -9.36 10.34
C ARG A 68 6.74 -8.42 10.20
N THR A 69 6.20 -8.36 9.00
CA THR A 69 5.05 -7.53 8.66
C THR A 69 3.91 -8.36 8.13
N LEU A 70 2.71 -7.82 8.21
CA LEU A 70 1.51 -8.39 7.63
C LEU A 70 0.86 -7.31 6.77
N GLU A 71 0.60 -7.64 5.50
CA GLU A 71 -0.24 -6.83 4.61
C GLU A 71 -1.62 -7.44 4.59
N ASP A 72 -2.62 -6.66 4.93
CA ASP A 72 -4.00 -7.13 5.00
C ASP A 72 -4.98 -6.02 4.61
N MET A 73 -6.24 -6.37 4.45
CA MET A 73 -7.32 -5.44 4.15
C MET A 73 -7.99 -5.03 5.45
N GLY A 74 -8.20 -3.73 5.61
CA GLY A 74 -8.93 -3.16 6.76
C GLY A 74 -10.28 -2.59 6.36
N TYR A 75 -11.16 -2.44 7.33
CA TYR A 75 -12.43 -1.74 7.20
C TYR A 75 -12.74 -0.98 8.50
N PRO A 76 -13.50 0.12 8.44
CA PRO A 76 -13.97 0.78 9.65
C PRO A 76 -14.83 -0.18 10.50
N ASP A 77 -14.61 -0.23 11.80
CA ASP A 77 -15.27 -1.17 12.72
C ASP A 77 -16.80 -1.10 12.70
N TRP A 78 -17.37 0.11 12.51
CA TRP A 78 -18.81 0.30 12.37
C TRP A 78 -19.42 -0.42 11.16
N VAL A 79 -18.63 -0.76 10.15
CA VAL A 79 -19.08 -1.50 8.95
C VAL A 79 -19.44 -2.93 9.28
N ALA A 80 -18.84 -3.54 10.29
CA ALA A 80 -19.12 -4.92 10.69
C ALA A 80 -20.62 -5.16 10.95
N ALA A 81 -21.32 -4.18 11.49
CA ALA A 81 -22.77 -4.25 11.72
C ALA A 81 -23.60 -4.31 10.42
N LYS A 82 -23.07 -3.71 9.33
CA LYS A 82 -23.72 -3.69 8.00
C LYS A 82 -23.27 -4.84 7.10
N CYS A 83 -22.17 -5.49 7.46
CA CYS A 83 -21.56 -6.56 6.70
C CYS A 83 -21.28 -7.77 7.61
N PRO A 84 -22.34 -8.51 8.02
CA PRO A 84 -22.18 -9.67 8.87
C PRO A 84 -21.27 -10.72 8.24
N GLY A 85 -20.39 -11.29 9.03
CA GLY A 85 -19.41 -12.28 8.59
C GLY A 85 -17.98 -11.75 8.47
N LEU A 86 -17.77 -10.42 8.39
CA LEU A 86 -16.43 -9.87 8.51
C LEU A 86 -15.81 -10.25 9.88
N PRO A 87 -14.50 -10.56 9.92
CA PRO A 87 -13.47 -10.37 8.91
C PRO A 87 -13.32 -11.52 7.89
N ASP A 88 -14.21 -12.52 7.86
CA ASP A 88 -14.14 -13.54 6.80
C ASP A 88 -14.43 -12.86 5.44
N TRP A 89 -13.47 -12.96 4.50
CA TRP A 89 -13.57 -12.37 3.18
C TRP A 89 -14.80 -12.83 2.38
N THR A 90 -15.35 -14.01 2.68
CA THR A 90 -16.56 -14.53 2.02
C THR A 90 -17.79 -13.67 2.26
N ALA A 91 -17.78 -12.85 3.32
CA ALA A 91 -18.81 -11.85 3.58
C ALA A 91 -18.91 -10.82 2.44
N LEU A 92 -17.82 -10.56 1.72
CA LEU A 92 -17.80 -9.65 0.57
C LEU A 92 -18.63 -10.14 -0.62
N LYS A 93 -19.02 -11.43 -0.64
CA LYS A 93 -19.96 -11.99 -1.65
C LYS A 93 -21.41 -11.60 -1.40
N ASN A 94 -21.70 -11.03 -0.23
CA ASN A 94 -23.03 -10.55 0.09
C ASN A 94 -23.28 -9.18 -0.55
N PRO A 95 -24.30 -9.03 -1.44
CA PRO A 95 -24.63 -7.74 -2.05
C PRO A 95 -24.96 -6.63 -1.05
N ASP A 96 -25.52 -6.97 0.11
CA ASP A 96 -25.83 -5.97 1.14
C ASP A 96 -24.54 -5.47 1.83
N CYS A 97 -23.54 -6.31 1.94
CA CYS A 97 -22.19 -5.89 2.36
C CYS A 97 -21.61 -4.88 1.36
N ALA A 98 -21.60 -5.21 0.08
CA ALA A 98 -21.09 -4.30 -0.96
C ALA A 98 -21.81 -2.94 -0.97
N LYS A 99 -23.13 -2.91 -0.75
CA LYS A 99 -23.91 -1.66 -0.66
C LYS A 99 -23.44 -0.72 0.44
N ALA A 100 -22.89 -1.25 1.54
CA ALA A 100 -22.36 -0.42 2.64
C ALA A 100 -21.10 0.38 2.25
N PHE A 101 -20.46 0.00 1.15
CA PHE A 101 -19.25 0.62 0.64
C PHE A 101 -19.44 1.40 -0.67
N VAL A 102 -20.68 1.60 -1.09
CA VAL A 102 -20.96 2.38 -2.31
C VAL A 102 -20.61 3.84 -2.10
N THR A 103 -19.88 4.40 -3.06
CA THR A 103 -19.50 5.81 -3.11
C THR A 103 -19.96 6.41 -4.46
N PRO A 104 -20.04 7.75 -4.61
CA PRO A 104 -20.47 8.38 -5.85
C PRO A 104 -19.66 7.96 -7.09
N ASP A 105 -18.38 7.65 -6.90
CA ASP A 105 -17.45 7.29 -7.97
C ASP A 105 -17.36 5.77 -8.23
N SER A 106 -18.08 4.95 -7.45
CA SER A 106 -17.99 3.48 -7.55
C SER A 106 -18.96 2.85 -8.56
N GLY A 107 -19.83 3.66 -9.21
CA GLY A 107 -20.77 3.15 -10.20
C GLY A 107 -21.82 2.17 -9.64
N GLY A 108 -22.18 2.33 -8.35
CA GLY A 108 -23.16 1.48 -7.66
C GLY A 108 -22.58 0.19 -7.10
N LYS A 109 -21.28 -0.09 -7.28
CA LYS A 109 -20.56 -1.21 -6.66
C LYS A 109 -19.96 -0.77 -5.33
N GLY A 110 -19.66 -1.74 -4.46
CA GLY A 110 -18.84 -1.48 -3.29
C GLY A 110 -17.45 -0.98 -3.71
N ARG A 111 -16.97 0.10 -3.10
CA ARG A 111 -15.65 0.64 -3.36
C ARG A 111 -14.63 -0.06 -2.49
N MET A 112 -13.62 -0.64 -3.12
CA MET A 112 -12.41 -1.12 -2.47
C MET A 112 -11.32 -0.10 -2.72
N LEU A 113 -10.95 0.64 -1.68
CA LEU A 113 -9.91 1.64 -1.76
C LEU A 113 -8.55 0.98 -1.66
N GLU A 114 -7.70 1.22 -2.64
CA GLU A 114 -6.33 0.72 -2.73
C GLU A 114 -5.34 1.89 -2.68
N GLY A 115 -4.10 1.62 -2.31
CA GLY A 115 -3.00 2.56 -2.41
C GLY A 115 -2.72 2.99 -3.85
N PRO A 116 -1.67 3.77 -4.09
CA PRO A 116 -1.27 4.12 -5.46
C PRO A 116 -1.14 2.90 -6.36
N GLN A 117 -1.60 3.00 -7.60
CA GLN A 117 -1.53 1.90 -8.56
C GLN A 117 -0.09 1.38 -8.76
N THR A 118 0.91 2.23 -8.53
CA THR A 118 2.33 1.86 -8.55
C THR A 118 2.72 0.84 -7.48
N TRP A 119 1.91 0.64 -6.43
CA TRP A 119 2.21 -0.33 -5.37
C TRP A 119 2.01 -1.77 -5.85
N HIS A 120 0.80 -2.10 -6.30
CA HIS A 120 0.43 -3.46 -6.66
C HIS A 120 0.02 -3.64 -8.13
N GLY A 121 -0.02 -2.55 -8.92
CA GLY A 121 -0.48 -2.60 -10.31
C GLY A 121 -1.91 -3.14 -10.40
N ASP A 122 -2.10 -4.13 -11.25
CA ASP A 122 -3.40 -4.78 -11.44
C ASP A 122 -3.63 -6.00 -10.54
N LEU A 123 -2.76 -6.25 -9.56
CA LEU A 123 -2.86 -7.44 -8.71
C LEU A 123 -4.16 -7.48 -7.90
N ILE A 124 -4.56 -6.34 -7.30
CA ILE A 124 -5.80 -6.28 -6.52
C ILE A 124 -7.04 -6.42 -7.39
N PRO A 125 -7.20 -5.72 -8.53
CA PRO A 125 -8.27 -6.02 -9.48
C PRO A 125 -8.33 -7.49 -9.88
N GLN A 126 -7.21 -8.12 -10.23
CA GLN A 126 -7.15 -9.54 -10.57
C GLN A 126 -7.59 -10.44 -9.41
N ARG A 127 -7.24 -10.12 -8.16
CA ARG A 127 -7.72 -10.86 -6.98
C ARG A 127 -9.24 -10.75 -6.82
N ILE A 128 -9.80 -9.55 -6.99
CA ILE A 128 -11.24 -9.31 -6.94
C ILE A 128 -11.97 -10.16 -7.97
N ASP A 129 -11.47 -10.22 -9.19
CA ASP A 129 -12.05 -11.03 -10.26
C ASP A 129 -11.90 -12.54 -9.98
N ALA A 130 -10.73 -12.98 -9.53
CA ALA A 130 -10.46 -14.39 -9.21
C ALA A 130 -11.31 -14.90 -8.04
N LEU A 131 -11.67 -14.03 -7.09
CA LEU A 131 -12.56 -14.35 -5.97
C LEU A 131 -14.05 -14.30 -6.37
N GLY A 132 -14.37 -13.92 -7.61
CA GLY A 132 -15.75 -13.77 -8.10
C GLY A 132 -16.47 -12.57 -7.50
N LEU A 133 -15.75 -11.51 -7.18
CA LEU A 133 -16.28 -10.30 -6.54
C LEU A 133 -16.49 -9.14 -7.54
N GLY A 134 -16.03 -9.26 -8.78
CA GLY A 134 -16.00 -8.15 -9.76
C GLY A 134 -17.39 -7.57 -10.13
N ASP A 135 -18.47 -8.34 -9.95
CA ASP A 135 -19.84 -7.84 -10.16
C ASP A 135 -20.29 -6.90 -9.04
N LEU A 136 -19.79 -7.13 -7.82
CA LEU A 136 -20.19 -6.40 -6.62
C LEU A 136 -19.23 -5.29 -6.21
N TRP A 137 -17.95 -5.40 -6.59
CA TRP A 137 -16.90 -4.53 -6.11
C TRP A 137 -16.11 -3.89 -7.24
N VAL A 138 -15.60 -2.70 -6.99
CA VAL A 138 -14.68 -1.98 -7.86
C VAL A 138 -13.49 -1.48 -7.05
N VAL A 139 -12.29 -1.68 -7.58
CA VAL A 139 -11.06 -1.12 -6.98
C VAL A 139 -10.88 0.32 -7.42
N LYS A 140 -10.60 1.20 -6.47
CA LYS A 140 -10.27 2.61 -6.70
C LYS A 140 -8.92 2.89 -6.06
N PHE A 141 -8.02 3.41 -6.86
CA PHE A 141 -6.67 3.73 -6.42
C PHE A 141 -6.59 5.15 -5.88
N ALA A 142 -5.98 5.31 -4.72
CA ALA A 142 -5.60 6.62 -4.21
C ALA A 142 -4.40 7.17 -5.00
N GLY A 143 -4.31 8.49 -5.13
CA GLY A 143 -3.21 9.12 -5.85
C GLY A 143 -1.88 9.13 -5.10
N SER A 144 -1.90 8.90 -3.78
CA SER A 144 -0.73 8.84 -2.90
C SER A 144 -1.08 8.11 -1.61
N ALA A 145 -0.07 7.74 -0.82
CA ALA A 145 -0.27 7.20 0.53
C ALA A 145 -1.04 8.18 1.43
N ASP A 146 -0.70 9.47 1.37
CA ASP A 146 -1.38 10.50 2.16
C ASP A 146 -2.86 10.63 1.78
N ALA A 147 -3.18 10.55 0.49
CA ALA A 147 -4.56 10.54 0.00
C ALA A 147 -5.32 9.32 0.50
N LEU A 148 -4.69 8.13 0.49
CA LEU A 148 -5.28 6.91 1.04
C LEU A 148 -5.65 7.07 2.52
N TRP A 149 -4.73 7.58 3.32
CA TRP A 149 -4.97 7.81 4.75
C TRP A 149 -6.01 8.88 5.02
N ALA A 150 -6.03 9.94 4.21
CA ALA A 150 -7.03 11.00 4.33
C ALA A 150 -8.44 10.47 4.03
N GLU A 151 -8.60 9.67 2.99
CA GLU A 151 -9.88 9.05 2.65
C GLU A 151 -10.34 8.05 3.71
N LEU A 152 -9.43 7.24 4.24
CA LEU A 152 -9.75 6.31 5.33
C LEU A 152 -10.18 7.06 6.59
N ALA A 153 -9.50 8.14 6.96
CA ALA A 153 -9.86 8.96 8.10
C ALA A 153 -11.20 9.69 7.92
N ALA A 154 -11.57 10.01 6.68
CA ALA A 154 -12.85 10.65 6.35
C ALA A 154 -14.02 9.67 6.27
N ALA A 155 -13.77 8.36 6.17
CA ALA A 155 -14.79 7.33 6.14
C ALA A 155 -15.46 7.18 7.52
N LYS A 156 -16.69 7.68 7.65
CA LYS A 156 -17.49 7.67 8.90
C LYS A 156 -18.84 7.03 8.68
#